data_7222e6d790863c882a169a1c3744ba14
#
_entry.id   7222e6d790863c882a169a1c3744ba14
#
_cell.length_a   1.000
_cell.length_b   1.000
_cell.length_c   1.000
_cell.angle_alpha   90.00
_cell.angle_beta   90.00
_cell.angle_gamma   90.00
#
_symmetry.space_group_name_H-M   'P 1'
#
loop_
_entity.id
_entity.type
_entity.pdbx_description
1 polymer ?
#
loop_
_entity_poly.entity_id
_entity_poly.type
_entity_poly.pdbx_seq_one_letter_code
_entity_poly.pdbx_strand_id
1 'polypeptide(L)'
;MQLEMHLKKWLNNKGDTMVITKIINAIKVGQLDEKLTTLYGAEALTSQKVRYEEVLSKAKDLLGDEEAHIFSAPGRTEVGGNHTDHQLGRVVAASIDLDVIAVVVPTDDSIVTYHAKGFSVNPVDLHNLEINEAEKNTTESLIRGIAAGFTKKGYKVGGFKAYSESNVLSGGGMSSSAAFEVLIGTIFSHLYNDAAISSEEIAKIGQFSENVYFMKASGLLDQMACSVGSFAAMDFANKENPQVTSIPFNPADYGYDLILTDVKASHADLSDEYSAVPYEMKAVSKLFGKEVLSQITLNELLANAAKIRNEVSDRAFLRAYHFLTETNRAKLQAEALKENDIKTFLRLVKESGHSSYMYLQNVLIPGDSQNQALAIALALSETVLGDDGAYRVHGGGFAGTIQAYVPHAKTAEYIALMEATFGKDCCYKLRIRDCGGICVI
;
A
#
# COMPACT_ATOMS: atom_id res chain seq x y z
N MET A 1 -18.49 12.32 -11.82
CA MET A 1 -19.80 12.76 -11.24
C MET A 1 -20.79 11.62 -11.06
N GLN A 2 -21.19 10.83 -12.09
CA GLN A 2 -22.09 9.67 -11.88
C GLN A 2 -21.42 8.53 -11.12
N LEU A 3 -20.15 8.21 -11.39
CA LEU A 3 -19.36 7.19 -10.67
C LEU A 3 -19.12 7.61 -9.20
N GLU A 4 -18.78 8.88 -8.97
CA GLU A 4 -18.63 9.43 -7.60
C GLU A 4 -19.93 9.41 -6.80
N MET A 5 -21.07 9.68 -7.46
CA MET A 5 -22.39 9.57 -6.81
C MET A 5 -22.76 8.11 -6.51
N HIS A 6 -22.42 7.16 -7.40
CA HIS A 6 -22.65 5.72 -7.17
C HIS A 6 -21.74 5.20 -6.03
N LEU A 7 -20.44 5.51 -6.05
CA LEU A 7 -19.51 5.15 -4.98
C LEU A 7 -19.95 5.76 -3.63
N LYS A 8 -20.32 7.04 -3.58
CA LYS A 8 -20.85 7.67 -2.36
C LYS A 8 -22.15 7.04 -1.88
N LYS A 9 -23.04 6.60 -2.77
CA LYS A 9 -24.27 5.92 -2.42
C LYS A 9 -24.01 4.50 -1.89
N TRP A 10 -22.93 3.84 -2.34
CA TRP A 10 -22.52 2.53 -1.84
C TRP A 10 -21.79 2.62 -0.49
N LEU A 11 -20.91 3.61 -0.33
CA LEU A 11 -20.20 3.88 0.93
C LEU A 11 -21.13 4.23 2.08
N ASN A 12 -22.33 4.78 1.81
CA ASN A 12 -23.30 5.21 2.81
C ASN A 12 -24.49 4.26 3.00
N ASN A 13 -24.56 3.13 2.30
CA ASN A 13 -25.56 2.13 2.59
C ASN A 13 -25.13 1.38 3.87
N LYS A 14 -25.89 1.55 4.96
CA LYS A 14 -25.97 0.55 6.04
C LYS A 14 -26.50 -0.70 5.37
N GLY A 15 -25.60 -1.62 4.99
CA GLY A 15 -25.97 -2.88 4.37
C GLY A 15 -26.93 -3.62 5.32
N ASP A 16 -28.06 -4.11 4.79
CA ASP A 16 -28.89 -5.02 5.53
C ASP A 16 -28.03 -6.24 5.90
N THR A 17 -27.83 -6.51 7.19
CA THR A 17 -27.17 -7.72 7.65
C THR A 17 -27.88 -8.94 7.12
N MET A 18 -27.13 -9.91 6.65
CA MET A 18 -27.66 -11.18 6.19
C MET A 18 -26.86 -12.32 6.81
N VAL A 19 -27.56 -13.43 7.14
CA VAL A 19 -26.85 -14.64 7.54
C VAL A 19 -25.91 -15.11 6.42
N ILE A 20 -24.76 -15.68 6.78
CA ILE A 20 -23.69 -16.04 5.85
C ILE A 20 -24.19 -16.90 4.68
N THR A 21 -25.10 -17.86 4.95
CA THR A 21 -25.70 -18.68 3.87
C THR A 21 -26.47 -17.84 2.84
N LYS A 22 -27.18 -16.79 3.26
CA LYS A 22 -27.88 -15.90 2.31
C LYS A 22 -26.90 -15.10 1.47
N ILE A 23 -25.79 -14.65 2.07
CA ILE A 23 -24.72 -13.94 1.33
C ILE A 23 -24.11 -14.85 0.27
N ILE A 24 -23.79 -16.10 0.59
CA ILE A 24 -23.28 -17.09 -0.38
C ILE A 24 -24.24 -17.24 -1.56
N ASN A 25 -25.54 -17.38 -1.26
CA ASN A 25 -26.56 -17.50 -2.31
C ASN A 25 -26.66 -16.23 -3.17
N ALA A 26 -26.59 -15.04 -2.56
CA ALA A 26 -26.60 -13.76 -3.28
C ALA A 26 -25.43 -13.65 -4.28
N ILE A 27 -24.22 -14.12 -3.90
CA ILE A 27 -23.06 -14.19 -4.81
C ILE A 27 -23.34 -15.15 -5.97
N LYS A 28 -23.84 -16.35 -5.68
CA LYS A 28 -24.13 -17.38 -6.71
C LYS A 28 -25.13 -16.90 -7.76
N VAL A 29 -26.17 -16.19 -7.33
CA VAL A 29 -27.18 -15.66 -8.25
C VAL A 29 -26.82 -14.30 -8.87
N GLY A 30 -25.61 -13.79 -8.62
CA GLY A 30 -25.08 -12.59 -9.27
C GLY A 30 -25.52 -11.25 -8.64
N GLN A 31 -26.10 -11.23 -7.46
CA GLN A 31 -26.54 -9.99 -6.80
C GLN A 31 -25.37 -9.06 -6.43
N LEU A 32 -24.15 -9.59 -6.32
CA LEU A 32 -22.93 -8.83 -6.02
C LEU A 32 -22.03 -8.60 -7.24
N ASP A 33 -22.44 -9.05 -8.43
CA ASP A 33 -21.59 -9.01 -9.62
C ASP A 33 -21.15 -7.58 -9.97
N GLU A 34 -22.02 -6.58 -9.84
CA GLU A 34 -21.67 -5.17 -10.06
C GLU A 34 -20.61 -4.67 -9.07
N LYS A 35 -20.76 -4.99 -7.77
CA LYS A 35 -19.80 -4.62 -6.74
C LYS A 35 -18.44 -5.27 -6.98
N LEU A 36 -18.42 -6.58 -7.23
CA LEU A 36 -17.19 -7.32 -7.48
C LEU A 36 -16.51 -6.87 -8.77
N THR A 37 -17.29 -6.57 -9.82
CA THR A 37 -16.75 -6.00 -11.07
C THR A 37 -16.11 -4.64 -10.82
N THR A 38 -16.71 -3.79 -10.00
CA THR A 38 -16.13 -2.49 -9.65
C THR A 38 -14.81 -2.64 -8.89
N LEU A 39 -14.74 -3.59 -7.95
CA LEU A 39 -13.54 -3.81 -7.14
C LEU A 39 -12.37 -4.45 -7.91
N TYR A 40 -12.68 -5.42 -8.78
CA TYR A 40 -11.67 -6.32 -9.35
C TYR A 40 -11.62 -6.35 -10.88
N GLY A 41 -12.55 -5.66 -11.55
CA GLY A 41 -12.71 -5.72 -13.02
C GLY A 41 -13.58 -6.90 -13.47
N ALA A 42 -14.16 -6.77 -14.68
CA ALA A 42 -15.05 -7.77 -15.23
C ALA A 42 -14.33 -9.11 -15.52
N GLU A 43 -13.08 -9.06 -15.91
CA GLU A 43 -12.25 -10.23 -16.20
C GLU A 43 -11.98 -11.10 -14.96
N ALA A 44 -11.92 -10.50 -13.76
CA ALA A 44 -11.71 -11.22 -12.51
C ALA A 44 -13.02 -11.68 -11.82
N LEU A 45 -14.19 -11.30 -12.32
CA LEU A 45 -15.47 -11.54 -11.65
C LEU A 45 -15.67 -13.01 -11.25
N THR A 46 -15.43 -13.94 -12.15
CA THR A 46 -15.65 -15.37 -11.91
C THR A 46 -14.72 -15.89 -10.82
N SER A 47 -13.44 -15.57 -10.87
CA SER A 47 -12.45 -16.00 -9.85
C SER A 47 -12.72 -15.34 -8.50
N GLN A 48 -13.16 -14.10 -8.46
CA GLN A 48 -13.50 -13.42 -7.23
C GLN A 48 -14.78 -13.97 -6.59
N LYS A 49 -15.79 -14.33 -7.36
CA LYS A 49 -16.98 -15.03 -6.82
C LYS A 49 -16.57 -16.32 -6.11
N VAL A 50 -15.73 -17.15 -6.74
CA VAL A 50 -15.20 -18.37 -6.12
C VAL A 50 -14.46 -18.05 -4.82
N ARG A 51 -13.56 -17.08 -4.84
CA ARG A 51 -12.78 -16.65 -3.66
C ARG A 51 -13.71 -16.19 -2.50
N TYR A 52 -14.72 -15.37 -2.80
CA TYR A 52 -15.68 -14.91 -1.78
C TYR A 52 -16.51 -16.05 -1.22
N GLU A 53 -16.96 -17.00 -2.06
CA GLU A 53 -17.68 -18.19 -1.61
C GLU A 53 -16.82 -19.07 -0.69
N GLU A 54 -15.54 -19.25 -0.99
CA GLU A 54 -14.59 -19.99 -0.16
C GLU A 54 -14.38 -19.32 1.19
N VAL A 55 -14.14 -18.00 1.21
CA VAL A 55 -13.97 -17.21 2.44
C VAL A 55 -15.23 -17.29 3.32
N LEU A 56 -16.41 -17.13 2.73
CA LEU A 56 -17.70 -17.23 3.44
C LEU A 56 -17.97 -18.64 3.98
N SER A 57 -17.64 -19.68 3.21
CA SER A 57 -17.79 -21.04 3.67
C SER A 57 -16.93 -21.33 4.90
N LYS A 58 -15.67 -20.90 4.88
CA LYS A 58 -14.76 -21.00 6.02
C LYS A 58 -15.23 -20.18 7.23
N ALA A 59 -15.69 -18.95 6.96
CA ALA A 59 -16.24 -18.10 8.02
C ALA A 59 -17.45 -18.78 8.69
N LYS A 60 -18.36 -19.36 7.90
CA LYS A 60 -19.51 -20.10 8.41
C LYS A 60 -19.12 -21.27 9.30
N ASP A 61 -18.09 -22.04 8.90
CA ASP A 61 -17.58 -23.17 9.68
C ASP A 61 -17.00 -22.73 11.04
N LEU A 62 -16.37 -21.55 11.10
CA LEU A 62 -15.69 -21.03 12.29
C LEU A 62 -16.57 -20.15 13.18
N LEU A 63 -17.42 -19.33 12.58
CA LEU A 63 -18.21 -18.31 13.27
C LEU A 63 -19.67 -18.70 13.46
N GLY A 64 -20.16 -19.73 12.75
CA GLY A 64 -21.58 -20.07 12.66
C GLY A 64 -22.28 -19.39 11.47
N ASP A 65 -23.57 -19.74 11.25
CA ASP A 65 -24.40 -19.13 10.20
C ASP A 65 -25.10 -17.87 10.75
N GLU A 66 -24.29 -16.91 11.20
CA GLU A 66 -24.71 -15.69 11.87
C GLU A 66 -24.96 -14.54 10.86
N GLU A 67 -25.61 -13.47 11.32
CA GLU A 67 -25.67 -12.22 10.57
C GLU A 67 -24.29 -11.58 10.50
N ALA A 68 -23.80 -11.35 9.27
CA ALA A 68 -22.45 -10.91 9.03
C ALA A 68 -22.36 -9.77 8.02
N HIS A 69 -21.25 -9.05 8.08
CA HIS A 69 -20.79 -8.11 7.07
C HIS A 69 -19.55 -8.66 6.36
N ILE A 70 -19.33 -8.20 5.13
CA ILE A 70 -18.08 -8.45 4.41
C ILE A 70 -17.33 -7.13 4.25
N PHE A 71 -16.07 -7.12 4.66
CA PHE A 71 -15.18 -5.99 4.47
C PHE A 71 -14.03 -6.37 3.53
N SER A 72 -13.53 -5.38 2.79
CA SER A 72 -12.38 -5.52 1.93
C SER A 72 -11.50 -4.28 2.03
N ALA A 73 -10.19 -4.47 2.22
CA ALA A 73 -9.22 -3.40 2.20
C ALA A 73 -8.05 -3.75 1.28
N PRO A 74 -7.69 -2.87 0.32
CA PRO A 74 -6.68 -3.13 -0.68
C PRO A 74 -5.27 -3.01 -0.11
N GLY A 75 -4.31 -3.69 -0.77
CA GLY A 75 -2.91 -3.32 -0.74
C GLY A 75 -2.65 -2.06 -1.57
N ARG A 76 -1.38 -1.68 -1.66
CA ARG A 76 -0.96 -0.51 -2.44
C ARG A 76 0.25 -0.81 -3.30
N THR A 77 0.41 -0.02 -4.36
CA THR A 77 1.64 0.07 -5.14
C THR A 77 2.24 1.48 -5.03
N GLU A 78 3.57 1.57 -4.85
CA GLU A 78 4.27 2.85 -4.85
C GLU A 78 4.65 3.22 -6.28
N VAL A 79 4.35 4.45 -6.69
CA VAL A 79 4.50 4.92 -8.08
C VAL A 79 5.63 5.91 -8.24
N GLY A 80 5.83 6.80 -7.28
CA GLY A 80 6.90 7.79 -7.28
C GLY A 80 7.06 8.47 -5.93
N GLY A 81 8.18 9.20 -5.78
CA GLY A 81 8.51 9.78 -4.49
C GLY A 81 9.22 8.80 -3.55
N ASN A 82 9.96 7.85 -4.12
CA ASN A 82 10.63 6.78 -3.37
C ASN A 82 11.50 7.35 -2.23
N HIS A 83 11.23 6.94 -0.98
CA HIS A 83 11.93 7.39 0.22
C HIS A 83 11.92 8.91 0.45
N THR A 84 10.87 9.63 0.03
CA THR A 84 10.79 11.08 0.28
C THR A 84 9.89 11.44 1.47
N ASP A 85 8.98 10.57 1.87
CA ASP A 85 7.99 10.81 2.93
C ASP A 85 8.62 11.13 4.30
N HIS A 86 9.66 10.39 4.70
CA HIS A 86 10.38 10.60 5.96
C HIS A 86 11.22 11.91 6.00
N GLN A 87 11.34 12.62 4.87
CA GLN A 87 11.96 13.93 4.75
C GLN A 87 10.94 15.04 4.41
N LEU A 88 9.66 14.78 4.64
CA LEU A 88 8.53 15.67 4.35
C LEU A 88 8.42 16.04 2.86
N GLY A 89 8.70 15.08 1.99
CA GLY A 89 8.56 15.20 0.54
C GLY A 89 7.18 14.84 0.02
N ARG A 90 7.09 14.62 -1.30
CA ARG A 90 5.88 14.20 -2.00
C ARG A 90 6.03 12.79 -2.51
N VAL A 91 4.91 12.07 -2.50
CA VAL A 91 4.82 10.70 -3.03
C VAL A 91 3.56 10.53 -3.87
N VAL A 92 3.61 9.57 -4.79
CA VAL A 92 2.45 9.07 -5.51
C VAL A 92 2.38 7.56 -5.30
N ALA A 93 1.27 7.08 -4.81
CA ALA A 93 0.97 5.66 -4.64
C ALA A 93 -0.44 5.36 -5.14
N ALA A 94 -0.81 4.10 -5.27
CA ALA A 94 -2.15 3.74 -5.70
C ALA A 94 -2.65 2.48 -4.97
N SER A 95 -3.97 2.42 -4.71
CA SER A 95 -4.64 1.19 -4.27
C SER A 95 -4.68 0.18 -5.40
N ILE A 96 -4.55 -1.10 -5.07
CA ILE A 96 -4.56 -2.20 -6.03
C ILE A 96 -5.72 -3.18 -5.75
N ASP A 97 -6.01 -4.04 -6.71
CA ASP A 97 -7.07 -5.05 -6.63
C ASP A 97 -6.70 -6.29 -5.80
N LEU A 98 -5.46 -6.39 -5.33
CA LEU A 98 -5.10 -7.35 -4.29
C LEU A 98 -5.49 -6.80 -2.93
N ASP A 99 -6.23 -7.58 -2.15
CA ASP A 99 -6.82 -7.10 -0.91
C ASP A 99 -6.86 -8.16 0.20
N VAL A 100 -7.23 -7.73 1.39
CA VAL A 100 -7.66 -8.57 2.49
C VAL A 100 -9.19 -8.49 2.59
N ILE A 101 -9.85 -9.67 2.59
CA ILE A 101 -11.29 -9.81 2.77
C ILE A 101 -11.55 -10.36 4.17
N ALA A 102 -12.53 -9.78 4.89
CA ALA A 102 -12.99 -10.29 6.18
C ALA A 102 -14.50 -10.44 6.20
N VAL A 103 -14.96 -11.58 6.71
CA VAL A 103 -16.35 -11.80 7.13
C VAL A 103 -16.42 -11.52 8.62
N VAL A 104 -17.32 -10.62 9.04
CA VAL A 104 -17.35 -10.04 10.39
C VAL A 104 -18.74 -10.17 10.98
N VAL A 105 -18.82 -10.76 12.17
CA VAL A 105 -20.03 -10.89 12.99
C VAL A 105 -19.87 -9.98 14.20
N PRO A 106 -20.68 -8.90 14.34
CA PRO A 106 -20.66 -8.05 15.54
C PRO A 106 -21.01 -8.85 16.79
N THR A 107 -20.46 -8.49 17.93
CA THR A 107 -20.80 -9.07 19.24
C THR A 107 -21.18 -7.97 20.24
N ASP A 108 -21.92 -8.34 21.28
CA ASP A 108 -22.32 -7.42 22.35
C ASP A 108 -21.25 -7.26 23.45
N ASP A 109 -20.14 -8.02 23.34
CA ASP A 109 -19.01 -7.91 24.24
C ASP A 109 -17.96 -6.91 23.71
N SER A 110 -16.88 -6.72 24.46
CA SER A 110 -15.75 -5.87 24.03
C SER A 110 -14.53 -6.70 23.64
N ILE A 111 -14.75 -7.88 23.04
CA ILE A 111 -13.66 -8.79 22.65
C ILE A 111 -13.61 -8.91 21.13
N VAL A 112 -12.42 -8.70 20.55
CA VAL A 112 -12.17 -9.00 19.14
C VAL A 112 -11.60 -10.40 19.04
N THR A 113 -12.34 -11.32 18.41
CA THR A 113 -11.86 -12.66 18.04
C THR A 113 -11.59 -12.69 16.55
N TYR A 114 -10.32 -12.78 16.18
CA TYR A 114 -9.89 -12.67 14.78
C TYR A 114 -9.19 -13.95 14.31
N HIS A 115 -9.71 -14.53 13.24
CA HIS A 115 -9.12 -15.70 12.57
C HIS A 115 -8.59 -15.28 11.21
N ALA A 116 -7.30 -15.44 11.00
CA ALA A 116 -6.64 -15.17 9.72
C ALA A 116 -6.12 -16.47 9.13
N LYS A 117 -6.31 -16.69 7.83
CA LYS A 117 -5.76 -17.86 7.15
C LYS A 117 -4.23 -17.92 7.30
N GLY A 118 -3.76 -18.99 7.94
CA GLY A 118 -2.32 -19.21 8.15
C GLY A 118 -1.71 -18.48 9.37
N PHE A 119 -2.51 -17.77 10.17
CA PHE A 119 -2.04 -17.08 11.38
C PHE A 119 -2.93 -17.40 12.57
N SER A 120 -2.30 -17.56 13.73
CA SER A 120 -3.01 -17.65 15.00
C SER A 120 -3.03 -16.29 15.66
N VAL A 121 -4.22 -15.80 16.02
CA VAL A 121 -4.44 -14.51 16.68
C VAL A 121 -5.18 -14.75 17.97
N ASN A 122 -4.64 -14.27 19.10
CA ASN A 122 -5.32 -14.38 20.38
C ASN A 122 -6.46 -13.35 20.47
N PRO A 123 -7.54 -13.61 21.24
CA PRO A 123 -8.58 -12.63 21.46
C PRO A 123 -8.04 -11.34 22.10
N VAL A 124 -8.50 -10.20 21.61
CA VAL A 124 -8.12 -8.88 22.11
C VAL A 124 -9.25 -8.29 22.92
N ASP A 125 -9.03 -8.10 24.23
CA ASP A 125 -9.97 -7.42 25.12
C ASP A 125 -9.80 -5.90 24.97
N LEU A 126 -10.86 -5.23 24.52
CA LEU A 126 -10.90 -3.78 24.28
C LEU A 126 -11.15 -2.96 25.55
N HIS A 127 -11.42 -3.58 26.71
CA HIS A 127 -11.40 -2.89 28.00
C HIS A 127 -9.99 -2.51 28.43
N ASN A 128 -8.98 -3.24 27.94
CA ASN A 128 -7.57 -2.93 28.16
C ASN A 128 -6.87 -2.54 26.87
N LEU A 129 -6.71 -1.23 26.67
CA LEU A 129 -6.04 -0.63 25.51
C LEU A 129 -4.62 -0.16 25.81
N GLU A 130 -4.05 -0.55 26.95
CA GLU A 130 -2.65 -0.26 27.27
C GLU A 130 -1.70 -1.02 26.34
N ILE A 131 -0.50 -0.46 26.11
CA ILE A 131 0.55 -1.11 25.34
C ILE A 131 1.00 -2.38 26.05
N ASN A 132 0.99 -3.49 25.35
CA ASN A 132 1.48 -4.76 25.84
C ASN A 132 2.78 -5.13 25.11
N GLU A 133 3.92 -5.00 25.77
CA GLU A 133 5.24 -5.30 25.20
C GLU A 133 5.36 -6.75 24.69
N ALA A 134 4.61 -7.69 25.27
CA ALA A 134 4.58 -9.09 24.84
C ALA A 134 3.88 -9.28 23.49
N GLU A 135 3.05 -8.32 23.07
CA GLU A 135 2.37 -8.31 21.79
C GLU A 135 3.17 -7.60 20.67
N LYS A 136 4.39 -7.15 20.95
CA LYS A 136 5.23 -6.48 19.93
C LYS A 136 5.34 -7.30 18.65
N ASN A 137 5.13 -6.64 17.50
CA ASN A 137 5.14 -7.24 16.17
C ASN A 137 4.09 -8.35 15.96
N THR A 138 2.95 -8.28 16.66
CA THR A 138 1.84 -9.22 16.51
C THR A 138 0.58 -8.56 15.94
N THR A 139 -0.34 -9.36 15.42
CA THR A 139 -1.63 -8.90 14.92
C THR A 139 -2.49 -8.30 16.05
N GLU A 140 -2.39 -8.86 17.26
CA GLU A 140 -3.07 -8.38 18.46
C GLU A 140 -2.72 -6.94 18.77
N SER A 141 -1.43 -6.57 18.68
CA SER A 141 -0.99 -5.20 18.93
C SER A 141 -1.55 -4.21 17.92
N LEU A 142 -1.69 -4.60 16.66
CA LEU A 142 -2.32 -3.75 15.63
C LEU A 142 -3.81 -3.53 15.93
N ILE A 143 -4.55 -4.58 16.28
CA ILE A 143 -5.98 -4.47 16.65
C ILE A 143 -6.15 -3.56 17.87
N ARG A 144 -5.37 -3.79 18.92
CA ARG A 144 -5.38 -3.00 20.15
C ARG A 144 -5.02 -1.53 19.89
N GLY A 145 -3.99 -1.30 19.09
CA GLY A 145 -3.52 0.04 18.74
C GLY A 145 -4.54 0.83 17.92
N ILE A 146 -5.24 0.19 16.98
CA ILE A 146 -6.31 0.83 16.21
C ILE A 146 -7.47 1.18 17.14
N ALA A 147 -7.90 0.25 17.99
CA ALA A 147 -8.96 0.52 18.98
C ALA A 147 -8.60 1.67 19.93
N ALA A 148 -7.35 1.71 20.42
CA ALA A 148 -6.83 2.81 21.23
C ALA A 148 -6.83 4.15 20.47
N GLY A 149 -6.42 4.14 19.20
CA GLY A 149 -6.44 5.31 18.33
C GLY A 149 -7.85 5.86 18.13
N PHE A 150 -8.83 4.98 17.86
CA PHE A 150 -10.25 5.35 17.79
C PHE A 150 -10.73 5.98 19.10
N THR A 151 -10.51 5.30 20.23
CA THR A 151 -10.94 5.77 21.56
C THR A 151 -10.30 7.12 21.92
N LYS A 152 -9.01 7.31 21.61
CA LYS A 152 -8.30 8.57 21.84
C LYS A 152 -8.90 9.74 21.06
N LYS A 153 -9.50 9.46 19.91
CA LYS A 153 -10.20 10.45 19.07
C LYS A 153 -11.68 10.62 19.46
N GLY A 154 -12.16 9.90 20.46
CA GLY A 154 -13.56 9.93 20.91
C GLY A 154 -14.50 9.08 20.07
N TYR A 155 -13.99 8.21 19.20
CA TYR A 155 -14.80 7.27 18.42
C TYR A 155 -15.10 6.01 19.23
N LYS A 156 -16.19 5.33 18.86
CA LYS A 156 -16.62 4.10 19.51
C LYS A 156 -15.88 2.89 18.94
N VAL A 157 -15.63 1.92 19.81
CA VAL A 157 -15.14 0.58 19.46
C VAL A 157 -16.01 -0.46 20.16
N GLY A 158 -16.04 -1.69 19.64
CA GLY A 158 -16.80 -2.79 20.22
C GLY A 158 -16.30 -4.13 19.71
N GLY A 159 -16.80 -5.23 20.29
CA GLY A 159 -16.37 -6.57 19.95
C GLY A 159 -16.91 -7.08 18.61
N PHE A 160 -16.16 -7.97 18.00
CA PHE A 160 -16.61 -8.73 16.83
C PHE A 160 -15.83 -10.03 16.70
N LYS A 161 -16.42 -10.99 15.98
CA LYS A 161 -15.72 -12.18 15.50
C LYS A 161 -15.47 -12.01 14.00
N ALA A 162 -14.28 -12.40 13.53
CA ALA A 162 -13.95 -12.29 12.11
C ALA A 162 -13.16 -13.49 11.60
N TYR A 163 -13.37 -13.82 10.32
CA TYR A 163 -12.47 -14.67 9.54
C TYR A 163 -12.00 -13.92 8.30
N SER A 164 -10.70 -13.95 8.02
CA SER A 164 -10.11 -13.23 6.89
C SER A 164 -9.14 -14.05 6.06
N GLU A 165 -9.08 -13.71 4.78
CA GLU A 165 -8.03 -14.17 3.84
C GLU A 165 -7.47 -12.97 3.07
N SER A 166 -6.16 -13.00 2.83
CA SER A 166 -5.45 -11.98 2.08
C SER A 166 -4.75 -12.57 0.86
N ASN A 167 -4.81 -11.86 -0.27
CA ASN A 167 -3.95 -12.08 -1.41
C ASN A 167 -2.92 -10.95 -1.60
N VAL A 168 -2.87 -9.98 -0.67
CA VAL A 168 -1.78 -9.02 -0.59
C VAL A 168 -0.52 -9.74 -0.14
N LEU A 169 0.50 -9.77 -0.99
CA LEU A 169 1.73 -10.52 -0.72
C LEU A 169 2.47 -9.96 0.49
N SER A 170 2.72 -10.81 1.46
CA SER A 170 3.61 -10.50 2.58
C SER A 170 5.06 -10.50 2.08
N GLY A 171 5.82 -9.41 2.36
CA GLY A 171 7.18 -9.25 1.86
C GLY A 171 7.31 -8.81 0.39
N GLY A 172 6.21 -8.77 -0.38
CA GLY A 172 6.20 -8.32 -1.79
C GLY A 172 6.16 -6.80 -1.99
N GLY A 173 6.37 -6.01 -0.94
CA GLY A 173 6.34 -4.55 -1.02
C GLY A 173 4.95 -3.94 -1.25
N MET A 174 3.84 -4.70 -1.06
CA MET A 174 2.46 -4.24 -1.28
C MET A 174 1.72 -3.86 0.00
N SER A 175 2.42 -3.75 1.13
CA SER A 175 1.93 -3.29 2.45
C SER A 175 0.74 -4.07 3.01
N SER A 176 0.94 -5.38 3.23
CA SER A 176 -0.07 -6.23 3.86
C SER A 176 -0.46 -5.76 5.27
N SER A 177 0.47 -5.16 6.05
CA SER A 177 0.17 -4.58 7.36
C SER A 177 -0.79 -3.39 7.25
N ALA A 178 -0.52 -2.44 6.34
CA ALA A 178 -1.38 -1.29 6.14
C ALA A 178 -2.77 -1.67 5.62
N ALA A 179 -2.87 -2.66 4.72
CA ALA A 179 -4.16 -3.20 4.29
C ALA A 179 -4.96 -3.78 5.46
N PHE A 180 -4.30 -4.50 6.36
CA PHE A 180 -4.92 -5.02 7.57
C PHE A 180 -5.35 -3.91 8.53
N GLU A 181 -4.52 -2.91 8.76
CA GLU A 181 -4.83 -1.76 9.62
C GLU A 181 -6.04 -0.99 9.10
N VAL A 182 -6.08 -0.73 7.80
CA VAL A 182 -7.22 -0.09 7.12
C VAL A 182 -8.47 -0.97 7.23
N LEU A 183 -8.35 -2.29 7.10
CA LEU A 183 -9.47 -3.21 7.29
C LEU A 183 -10.08 -3.07 8.68
N ILE A 184 -9.29 -3.16 9.75
CA ILE A 184 -9.76 -3.05 11.14
C ILE A 184 -10.37 -1.66 11.40
N GLY A 185 -9.72 -0.59 10.92
CA GLY A 185 -10.25 0.77 11.02
C GLY A 185 -11.60 0.92 10.29
N THR A 186 -11.74 0.31 9.11
CA THR A 186 -13.01 0.31 8.35
C THR A 186 -14.10 -0.47 9.08
N ILE A 187 -13.77 -1.60 9.72
CA ILE A 187 -14.70 -2.38 10.52
C ILE A 187 -15.22 -1.53 11.69
N PHE A 188 -14.35 -0.92 12.50
CA PHE A 188 -14.76 -0.05 13.60
C PHE A 188 -15.55 1.17 13.14
N SER A 189 -15.17 1.78 12.04
CA SER A 189 -15.90 2.90 11.44
C SER A 189 -17.33 2.49 11.07
N HIS A 190 -17.48 1.36 10.40
CA HIS A 190 -18.78 0.90 9.90
C HIS A 190 -19.69 0.42 11.02
N LEU A 191 -19.21 -0.49 11.89
CA LEU A 191 -20.04 -1.13 12.90
C LEU A 191 -20.43 -0.19 14.04
N TYR A 192 -19.55 0.73 14.43
CA TYR A 192 -19.71 1.50 15.67
C TYR A 192 -19.79 3.01 15.48
N ASN A 193 -19.50 3.52 14.27
CA ASN A 193 -19.43 4.95 13.97
C ASN A 193 -20.16 5.34 12.68
N ASP A 194 -21.19 4.59 12.29
CA ASP A 194 -22.06 4.88 11.14
C ASP A 194 -21.29 5.12 9.81
N ALA A 195 -20.12 4.49 9.64
CA ALA A 195 -19.19 4.70 8.52
C ALA A 195 -18.76 6.15 8.32
N ALA A 196 -18.78 6.97 9.38
CA ALA A 196 -18.54 8.41 9.30
C ALA A 196 -17.05 8.80 9.42
N ILE A 197 -16.16 7.85 9.75
CA ILE A 197 -14.73 8.15 9.89
C ILE A 197 -14.08 8.22 8.51
N SER A 198 -13.38 9.33 8.23
CA SER A 198 -12.76 9.51 6.92
C SER A 198 -11.61 8.54 6.66
N SER A 199 -11.34 8.27 5.38
CA SER A 199 -10.24 7.41 4.95
C SER A 199 -8.89 7.90 5.48
N GLU A 200 -8.67 9.22 5.49
CA GLU A 200 -7.45 9.84 6.00
C GLU A 200 -7.30 9.65 7.51
N GLU A 201 -8.40 9.72 8.26
CA GLU A 201 -8.36 9.49 9.71
C GLU A 201 -8.10 8.02 10.03
N ILE A 202 -8.70 7.08 9.29
CA ILE A 202 -8.41 5.64 9.41
C ILE A 202 -6.93 5.39 9.14
N ALA A 203 -6.35 5.99 8.09
CA ALA A 203 -4.94 5.85 7.77
C ALA A 203 -4.03 6.39 8.89
N LYS A 204 -4.33 7.56 9.46
CA LYS A 204 -3.57 8.14 10.59
C LYS A 204 -3.64 7.26 11.84
N ILE A 205 -4.79 6.66 12.11
CA ILE A 205 -4.96 5.72 13.23
C ILE A 205 -4.18 4.42 12.97
N GLY A 206 -4.18 3.91 11.73
CA GLY A 206 -3.37 2.75 11.35
C GLY A 206 -1.89 3.01 11.59
N GLN A 207 -1.34 4.12 11.08
CA GLN A 207 0.04 4.52 11.33
C GLN A 207 0.36 4.65 12.82
N PHE A 208 -0.54 5.27 13.61
CA PHE A 208 -0.38 5.34 15.07
C PHE A 208 -0.27 3.95 15.68
N SER A 209 -1.10 3.01 15.26
CA SER A 209 -1.06 1.62 15.73
C SER A 209 0.27 0.95 15.37
N GLU A 210 0.74 1.08 14.12
CA GLU A 210 2.00 0.48 13.67
C GLU A 210 3.21 1.06 14.42
N ASN A 211 3.25 2.38 14.62
CA ASN A 211 4.38 3.04 15.28
C ASN A 211 4.42 2.82 16.80
N VAL A 212 3.27 2.81 17.46
CA VAL A 212 3.20 2.85 18.93
C VAL A 212 2.95 1.48 19.54
N TYR A 213 2.09 0.66 18.95
CA TYR A 213 1.70 -0.65 19.46
C TYR A 213 2.48 -1.80 18.82
N PHE A 214 2.57 -1.81 17.51
CA PHE A 214 3.37 -2.79 16.78
C PHE A 214 4.88 -2.52 16.91
N MET A 215 5.25 -1.27 17.26
CA MET A 215 6.61 -0.81 17.48
C MET A 215 7.52 -0.88 16.25
N LYS A 216 6.95 -0.61 15.08
CA LYS A 216 7.68 -0.47 13.81
C LYS A 216 7.53 0.97 13.32
N ALA A 217 8.65 1.69 13.24
CA ALA A 217 8.64 3.05 12.70
C ALA A 217 8.29 3.04 11.20
N SER A 218 7.15 3.63 10.85
CA SER A 218 6.67 3.74 9.47
C SER A 218 6.19 5.15 9.14
N GLY A 219 6.28 5.51 7.84
CA GLY A 219 5.61 6.68 7.27
C GLY A 219 4.10 6.47 7.16
N LEU A 220 3.40 7.48 6.66
CA LEU A 220 1.93 7.44 6.48
C LEU A 220 1.51 7.01 5.07
N LEU A 221 2.47 6.86 4.16
CA LEU A 221 2.22 6.56 2.74
C LEU A 221 1.35 5.32 2.56
N ASP A 222 1.72 4.23 3.20
CA ASP A 222 1.13 2.91 3.00
C ASP A 222 -0.34 2.89 3.42
N GLN A 223 -0.62 3.32 4.65
CA GLN A 223 -1.98 3.37 5.19
C GLN A 223 -2.86 4.33 4.38
N MET A 224 -2.30 5.47 3.98
CA MET A 224 -3.05 6.45 3.20
C MET A 224 -3.42 5.91 1.83
N ALA A 225 -2.47 5.28 1.13
CA ALA A 225 -2.72 4.69 -0.17
C ALA A 225 -3.74 3.54 -0.10
N CYS A 226 -3.66 2.66 0.92
CA CYS A 226 -4.64 1.58 1.12
C CYS A 226 -6.04 2.11 1.49
N SER A 227 -6.12 3.29 2.12
CA SER A 227 -7.37 3.81 2.66
C SER A 227 -8.14 4.72 1.70
N VAL A 228 -7.45 5.48 0.84
CA VAL A 228 -8.09 6.52 0.01
C VAL A 228 -8.63 5.96 -1.31
N GLY A 229 -7.97 4.98 -1.90
CA GLY A 229 -8.33 4.47 -3.23
C GLY A 229 -7.72 5.26 -4.39
N SER A 230 -7.83 4.74 -5.61
CA SER A 230 -7.26 5.32 -6.84
C SER A 230 -5.76 5.59 -6.74
N PHE A 231 -5.21 6.46 -7.60
CA PHE A 231 -3.92 7.07 -7.33
C PHE A 231 -4.07 8.14 -6.25
N ALA A 232 -3.20 8.12 -5.26
CA ALA A 232 -3.14 9.11 -4.19
C ALA A 232 -1.83 9.89 -4.29
N ALA A 233 -1.94 11.19 -4.59
CA ALA A 233 -0.82 12.11 -4.50
C ALA A 233 -0.80 12.73 -3.10
N MET A 234 0.32 12.62 -2.41
CA MET A 234 0.48 13.04 -1.02
C MET A 234 1.61 14.05 -0.89
N ASP A 235 1.37 15.15 -0.19
CA ASP A 235 2.37 16.15 0.17
C ASP A 235 2.51 16.17 1.70
N PHE A 236 3.68 15.74 2.18
CA PHE A 236 3.98 15.64 3.61
C PHE A 236 4.64 16.91 4.20
N ALA A 237 4.64 18.03 3.47
CA ALA A 237 5.20 19.29 3.98
C ALA A 237 4.63 19.70 5.34
N ASN A 238 3.36 19.38 5.60
CA ASN A 238 2.76 19.43 6.94
C ASN A 238 2.61 17.99 7.47
N LYS A 239 3.50 17.61 8.38
CA LYS A 239 3.53 16.24 8.95
C LYS A 239 2.24 15.86 9.67
N GLU A 240 1.61 16.80 10.38
CA GLU A 240 0.40 16.53 11.18
C GLU A 240 -0.84 16.45 10.30
N ASN A 241 -0.85 17.18 9.19
CA ASN A 241 -1.96 17.21 8.25
C ASN A 241 -1.48 17.20 6.80
N PRO A 242 -1.00 16.04 6.29
CA PRO A 242 -0.58 15.89 4.91
C PRO A 242 -1.72 16.22 3.95
N GLN A 243 -1.40 16.87 2.84
CA GLN A 243 -2.37 17.08 1.77
C GLN A 243 -2.45 15.80 0.91
N VAL A 244 -3.65 15.26 0.77
CA VAL A 244 -3.90 14.05 -0.03
C VAL A 244 -4.88 14.39 -1.14
N THR A 245 -4.55 13.99 -2.36
CA THR A 245 -5.42 14.15 -3.52
C THR A 245 -5.61 12.79 -4.19
N SER A 246 -6.83 12.28 -4.19
CA SER A 246 -7.20 11.10 -4.98
C SER A 246 -7.34 11.49 -6.46
N ILE A 247 -6.71 10.73 -7.34
CA ILE A 247 -6.70 10.97 -8.79
C ILE A 247 -7.23 9.71 -9.47
N PRO A 248 -8.48 9.74 -9.97
CA PRO A 248 -9.04 8.63 -10.75
C PRO A 248 -8.27 8.48 -12.06
N PHE A 249 -7.54 7.39 -12.19
CA PHE A 249 -6.77 7.07 -13.38
C PHE A 249 -6.52 5.57 -13.45
N ASN A 250 -6.66 4.98 -14.63
CA ASN A 250 -6.37 3.58 -14.84
C ASN A 250 -5.45 3.41 -16.07
N PRO A 251 -4.20 2.92 -15.90
CA PRO A 251 -3.29 2.72 -17.02
C PRO A 251 -3.83 1.80 -18.12
N ALA A 252 -4.72 0.85 -17.77
CA ALA A 252 -5.32 -0.07 -18.72
C ALA A 252 -6.18 0.65 -19.77
N ASP A 253 -6.80 1.77 -19.42
CA ASP A 253 -7.61 2.58 -20.36
C ASP A 253 -6.74 3.25 -21.45
N TYR A 254 -5.43 3.30 -21.21
CA TYR A 254 -4.43 3.85 -22.13
C TYR A 254 -3.57 2.77 -22.80
N GLY A 255 -3.94 1.50 -22.66
CA GLY A 255 -3.28 0.38 -23.31
C GLY A 255 -2.08 -0.20 -22.56
N TYR A 256 -1.98 0.03 -21.24
CA TYR A 256 -0.90 -0.47 -20.40
C TYR A 256 -1.39 -1.37 -19.27
N ASP A 257 -0.74 -2.50 -19.09
CA ASP A 257 -0.87 -3.33 -17.89
C ASP A 257 0.15 -2.88 -16.84
N LEU A 258 -0.30 -2.77 -15.61
CA LEU A 258 0.58 -2.59 -14.45
C LEU A 258 1.02 -3.97 -13.96
N ILE A 259 2.31 -4.27 -14.06
CA ILE A 259 2.87 -5.57 -13.67
C ILE A 259 3.88 -5.36 -12.55
N LEU A 260 3.69 -6.10 -11.47
CA LEU A 260 4.66 -6.25 -10.41
C LEU A 260 5.39 -7.57 -10.60
N THR A 261 6.73 -7.55 -10.62
CA THR A 261 7.55 -8.76 -10.70
C THR A 261 8.29 -8.97 -9.39
N ASP A 262 8.00 -10.08 -8.71
CA ASP A 262 8.74 -10.54 -7.55
C ASP A 262 9.99 -11.29 -7.99
N VAL A 263 11.15 -10.71 -7.72
CA VAL A 263 12.45 -11.29 -8.12
C VAL A 263 12.90 -12.42 -7.18
N LYS A 264 12.05 -12.83 -6.24
CA LYS A 264 12.29 -13.93 -5.27
C LYS A 264 13.58 -13.75 -4.45
N ALA A 265 14.06 -12.51 -4.30
CA ALA A 265 15.19 -12.19 -3.45
C ALA A 265 14.76 -12.07 -1.98
N SER A 266 15.60 -12.55 -1.06
CA SER A 266 15.32 -12.47 0.37
C SER A 266 15.46 -11.06 0.90
N HIS A 267 14.54 -10.65 1.79
CA HIS A 267 14.62 -9.41 2.59
C HIS A 267 15.35 -9.61 3.93
N ALA A 268 15.86 -10.81 4.21
CA ALA A 268 16.54 -11.10 5.45
C ALA A 268 17.79 -10.21 5.61
N ASP A 269 17.98 -9.67 6.80
CA ASP A 269 19.15 -8.88 7.21
C ASP A 269 19.40 -7.56 6.46
N LEU A 270 18.36 -6.94 5.85
CA LEU A 270 18.47 -5.66 5.15
C LEU A 270 18.13 -4.42 6.01
N SER A 271 17.93 -4.59 7.31
CA SER A 271 17.52 -3.51 8.22
C SER A 271 18.51 -2.34 8.25
N ASP A 272 19.81 -2.63 8.13
CA ASP A 272 20.86 -1.59 8.13
C ASP A 272 20.79 -0.75 6.85
N GLU A 273 20.56 -1.35 5.69
CA GLU A 273 20.44 -0.63 4.42
C GLU A 273 19.19 0.27 4.39
N TYR A 274 18.06 -0.23 4.89
CA TYR A 274 16.85 0.59 5.03
C TYR A 274 17.07 1.76 5.99
N SER A 275 17.72 1.53 7.12
CA SER A 275 18.00 2.54 8.13
C SER A 275 19.01 3.59 7.67
N ALA A 276 19.95 3.20 6.80
CA ALA A 276 20.96 4.10 6.25
C ALA A 276 20.35 5.18 5.35
N VAL A 277 19.22 4.93 4.68
CA VAL A 277 18.60 5.92 3.78
C VAL A 277 18.17 7.18 4.55
N PRO A 278 17.24 7.12 5.52
CA PRO A 278 16.85 8.31 6.28
C PRO A 278 17.99 8.88 7.12
N TYR A 279 18.89 8.04 7.63
CA TYR A 279 20.03 8.49 8.42
C TYR A 279 20.96 9.41 7.62
N GLU A 280 21.37 9.01 6.43
CA GLU A 280 22.27 9.78 5.57
C GLU A 280 21.59 11.07 5.07
N MET A 281 20.33 11.03 4.67
CA MET A 281 19.55 12.21 4.29
C MET A 281 19.48 13.23 5.45
N LYS A 282 19.25 12.73 6.68
CA LYS A 282 19.19 13.57 7.87
C LYS A 282 20.57 14.13 8.27
N ALA A 283 21.64 13.40 8.03
CA ALA A 283 23.00 13.90 8.25
C ALA A 283 23.31 15.10 7.33
N VAL A 284 22.86 15.05 6.06
CA VAL A 284 23.00 16.19 5.14
C VAL A 284 22.17 17.39 5.63
N SER A 285 20.89 17.23 5.97
CA SER A 285 20.07 18.36 6.44
C SER A 285 20.65 19.05 7.67
N LYS A 286 21.27 18.29 8.59
CA LYS A 286 21.92 18.82 9.78
C LYS A 286 23.11 19.75 9.48
N LEU A 287 23.86 19.53 8.37
CA LEU A 287 24.93 20.46 7.95
C LEU A 287 24.42 21.87 7.63
N PHE A 288 23.13 21.97 7.28
CA PHE A 288 22.44 23.25 7.03
C PHE A 288 21.69 23.77 8.26
N GLY A 289 21.83 23.11 9.43
CA GLY A 289 21.06 23.45 10.62
C GLY A 289 19.56 23.17 10.47
N LYS A 290 19.18 22.20 9.61
CA LYS A 290 17.81 21.81 9.31
C LYS A 290 17.51 20.40 9.83
N GLU A 291 16.22 20.14 10.08
CA GLU A 291 15.77 18.83 10.55
C GLU A 291 15.61 17.83 9.43
N VAL A 292 15.14 18.31 8.27
CA VAL A 292 14.81 17.50 7.09
C VAL A 292 15.24 18.19 5.80
N LEU A 293 15.41 17.40 4.73
CA LEU A 293 15.85 17.88 3.41
C LEU A 293 14.83 18.79 2.70
N SER A 294 13.53 18.69 3.01
CA SER A 294 12.52 19.60 2.43
C SER A 294 12.74 21.06 2.81
N GLN A 295 13.58 21.35 3.81
CA GLN A 295 13.92 22.68 4.27
C GLN A 295 15.15 23.30 3.57
N ILE A 296 15.75 22.59 2.62
CA ILE A 296 16.83 23.06 1.77
C ILE A 296 16.47 22.99 0.28
N THR A 297 17.16 23.77 -0.52
CA THR A 297 16.99 23.80 -1.97
C THR A 297 18.06 22.99 -2.70
N LEU A 298 17.77 22.59 -3.94
CA LEU A 298 18.76 21.92 -4.79
C LEU A 298 20.00 22.79 -5.01
N ASN A 299 19.85 24.11 -5.18
CA ASN A 299 20.97 25.02 -5.36
C ASN A 299 21.86 25.08 -4.11
N GLU A 300 21.30 25.08 -2.90
CA GLU A 300 22.07 25.00 -1.65
C GLU A 300 22.83 23.69 -1.55
N LEU A 301 22.20 22.54 -1.91
CA LEU A 301 22.87 21.25 -1.95
C LEU A 301 24.07 21.27 -2.89
N LEU A 302 23.89 21.74 -4.12
CA LEU A 302 24.92 21.78 -5.16
C LEU A 302 26.10 22.70 -4.78
N ALA A 303 25.79 23.89 -4.22
CA ALA A 303 26.80 24.83 -3.76
C ALA A 303 27.68 24.28 -2.62
N ASN A 304 27.19 23.32 -1.85
CA ASN A 304 27.85 22.70 -0.71
C ASN A 304 28.34 21.27 -0.98
N ALA A 305 28.41 20.83 -2.25
CA ALA A 305 28.75 19.46 -2.62
C ALA A 305 30.09 19.00 -2.00
N ALA A 306 31.14 19.80 -2.10
CA ALA A 306 32.44 19.47 -1.55
C ALA A 306 32.42 19.33 -0.02
N LYS A 307 31.68 20.20 0.67
CA LYS A 307 31.52 20.14 2.12
C LYS A 307 30.80 18.85 2.54
N ILE A 308 29.69 18.51 1.88
CA ILE A 308 28.90 17.30 2.19
C ILE A 308 29.75 16.04 1.95
N ARG A 309 30.50 15.97 0.87
CA ARG A 309 31.40 14.86 0.58
C ARG A 309 32.45 14.64 1.66
N ASN A 310 33.01 15.73 2.18
CA ASN A 310 34.09 15.67 3.18
C ASN A 310 33.55 15.41 4.60
N GLU A 311 32.41 15.96 4.98
CA GLU A 311 31.88 15.91 6.34
C GLU A 311 30.85 14.78 6.56
N VAL A 312 30.21 14.28 5.49
CA VAL A 312 29.23 13.17 5.57
C VAL A 312 29.70 12.01 4.70
N SER A 313 29.35 12.01 3.39
CA SER A 313 29.81 11.02 2.42
C SER A 313 29.31 11.35 1.00
N ASP A 314 29.88 10.69 -0.03
CA ASP A 314 29.42 10.78 -1.42
C ASP A 314 28.00 10.23 -1.56
N ARG A 315 27.67 9.09 -0.91
CA ARG A 315 26.35 8.48 -0.97
C ARG A 315 25.28 9.35 -0.30
N ALA A 316 25.59 10.01 0.80
CA ALA A 316 24.67 10.95 1.45
C ALA A 316 24.32 12.14 0.54
N PHE A 317 25.33 12.67 -0.20
CA PHE A 317 25.07 13.71 -1.22
C PHE A 317 24.12 13.20 -2.30
N LEU A 318 24.36 12.00 -2.84
CA LEU A 318 23.51 11.41 -3.89
C LEU A 318 22.08 11.16 -3.40
N ARG A 319 21.90 10.65 -2.18
CA ARG A 319 20.59 10.46 -1.56
C ARG A 319 19.83 11.77 -1.32
N ALA A 320 20.54 12.83 -0.92
CA ALA A 320 19.95 14.17 -0.80
C ALA A 320 19.56 14.75 -2.17
N TYR A 321 20.38 14.53 -3.20
CA TYR A 321 20.09 14.92 -4.58
C TYR A 321 18.86 14.17 -5.11
N HIS A 322 18.79 12.84 -4.86
CA HIS A 322 17.59 12.06 -5.16
C HIS A 322 16.34 12.69 -4.52
N PHE A 323 16.38 12.92 -3.21
CA PHE A 323 15.23 13.49 -2.49
C PHE A 323 14.73 14.79 -3.13
N LEU A 324 15.62 15.75 -3.36
CA LEU A 324 15.25 17.09 -3.87
C LEU A 324 14.70 17.04 -5.31
N THR A 325 15.18 16.11 -6.12
CA THR A 325 14.68 15.93 -7.50
C THR A 325 13.43 15.04 -7.53
N GLU A 326 13.36 14.00 -6.71
CA GLU A 326 12.26 13.04 -6.67
C GLU A 326 10.98 13.61 -6.10
N THR A 327 11.06 14.43 -5.05
CA THR A 327 9.88 15.12 -4.49
C THR A 327 9.21 16.05 -5.52
N ASN A 328 10.00 16.67 -6.41
CA ASN A 328 9.46 17.45 -7.53
C ASN A 328 8.91 16.56 -8.64
N ARG A 329 9.56 15.42 -8.92
CA ARG A 329 9.09 14.45 -9.91
C ARG A 329 7.76 13.85 -9.51
N ALA A 330 7.56 13.51 -8.24
CA ALA A 330 6.28 13.03 -7.72
C ALA A 330 5.14 14.07 -7.92
N LYS A 331 5.43 15.36 -7.73
CA LYS A 331 4.47 16.44 -8.06
C LYS A 331 4.10 16.41 -9.55
N LEU A 332 5.10 16.35 -10.44
CA LEU A 332 4.86 16.31 -11.90
C LEU A 332 4.13 15.05 -12.34
N GLN A 333 4.37 13.90 -11.69
CA GLN A 333 3.61 12.67 -11.94
C GLN A 333 2.12 12.87 -11.58
N ALA A 334 1.83 13.48 -10.43
CA ALA A 334 0.45 13.76 -10.03
C ALA A 334 -0.24 14.74 -10.99
N GLU A 335 0.49 15.74 -11.51
CA GLU A 335 -0.04 16.66 -12.52
C GLU A 335 -0.34 15.91 -13.84
N ALA A 336 0.59 15.09 -14.34
CA ALA A 336 0.39 14.30 -15.54
C ALA A 336 -0.80 13.34 -15.44
N LEU A 337 -1.00 12.71 -14.28
CA LEU A 337 -2.17 11.86 -14.02
C LEU A 337 -3.48 12.67 -14.08
N LYS A 338 -3.53 13.86 -13.47
CA LYS A 338 -4.71 14.76 -13.49
C LYS A 338 -5.06 15.23 -14.89
N GLU A 339 -4.04 15.43 -15.72
CA GLU A 339 -4.18 15.88 -17.11
C GLU A 339 -4.40 14.71 -18.10
N ASN A 340 -4.40 13.46 -17.62
CA ASN A 340 -4.45 12.24 -18.43
C ASN A 340 -3.29 12.14 -19.44
N ASP A 341 -2.15 12.72 -19.14
CA ASP A 341 -0.94 12.64 -19.95
C ASP A 341 -0.11 11.41 -19.58
N ILE A 342 -0.55 10.25 -20.11
CA ILE A 342 0.12 8.97 -19.88
C ILE A 342 1.59 8.99 -20.35
N LYS A 343 1.92 9.69 -21.43
CA LYS A 343 3.30 9.72 -21.96
C LYS A 343 4.25 10.42 -20.99
N THR A 344 3.86 11.58 -20.51
CA THR A 344 4.64 12.31 -19.48
C THR A 344 4.72 11.50 -18.20
N PHE A 345 3.62 10.89 -17.77
CA PHE A 345 3.59 10.04 -16.59
C PHE A 345 4.60 8.89 -16.69
N LEU A 346 4.58 8.09 -17.78
CA LEU A 346 5.50 6.96 -17.97
C LEU A 346 6.98 7.40 -18.04
N ARG A 347 7.26 8.51 -18.72
CA ARG A 347 8.60 9.09 -18.73
C ARG A 347 9.08 9.42 -17.31
N LEU A 348 8.24 10.06 -16.49
CA LEU A 348 8.55 10.39 -15.10
C LEU A 348 8.71 9.16 -14.21
N VAL A 349 7.98 8.07 -14.48
CA VAL A 349 8.17 6.77 -13.78
C VAL A 349 9.56 6.20 -14.10
N LYS A 350 10.00 6.19 -15.37
CA LYS A 350 11.37 5.76 -15.76
C LYS A 350 12.44 6.63 -15.10
N GLU A 351 12.27 7.95 -15.14
CA GLU A 351 13.21 8.89 -14.49
C GLU A 351 13.31 8.66 -12.98
N SER A 352 12.17 8.33 -12.31
CA SER A 352 12.14 7.95 -10.91
C SER A 352 12.91 6.65 -10.65
N GLY A 353 12.74 5.64 -11.51
CA GLY A 353 13.48 4.40 -11.47
C GLY A 353 15.01 4.62 -11.63
N HIS A 354 15.42 5.42 -12.60
CA HIS A 354 16.82 5.78 -12.78
C HIS A 354 17.38 6.54 -11.56
N SER A 355 16.62 7.48 -11.00
CA SER A 355 17.03 8.21 -9.80
C SER A 355 17.19 7.30 -8.58
N SER A 356 16.28 6.33 -8.42
CA SER A 356 16.40 5.30 -7.39
C SER A 356 17.64 4.44 -7.55
N TYR A 357 17.93 3.99 -8.77
CA TYR A 357 19.11 3.18 -9.06
C TYR A 357 20.41 3.98 -8.87
N MET A 358 20.52 5.16 -9.49
CA MET A 358 21.77 5.93 -9.60
C MET A 358 22.10 6.73 -8.33
N TYR A 359 21.08 7.32 -7.69
CA TYR A 359 21.27 8.30 -6.63
C TYR A 359 20.84 7.81 -5.27
N LEU A 360 19.62 7.25 -5.14
CA LEU A 360 19.16 6.64 -3.88
C LEU A 360 19.95 5.37 -3.56
N GLN A 361 20.31 4.61 -4.60
CA GLN A 361 21.07 3.37 -4.52
C GLN A 361 20.37 2.31 -3.65
N ASN A 362 19.09 2.10 -3.92
CA ASN A 362 18.27 1.08 -3.26
C ASN A 362 17.89 -0.10 -4.17
N VAL A 363 18.59 -0.27 -5.29
CA VAL A 363 18.44 -1.43 -6.20
C VAL A 363 19.44 -2.53 -5.89
N LEU A 364 20.63 -2.15 -5.44
CA LEU A 364 21.73 -3.05 -5.12
C LEU A 364 22.09 -2.99 -3.64
N ILE A 365 22.51 -4.12 -3.10
CA ILE A 365 23.12 -4.19 -1.77
C ILE A 365 24.61 -3.87 -1.93
N PRO A 366 25.15 -2.86 -1.22
CA PRO A 366 26.56 -2.49 -1.33
C PRO A 366 27.50 -3.66 -1.01
N GLY A 367 28.42 -3.94 -1.93
CA GLY A 367 29.39 -5.03 -1.77
C GLY A 367 28.88 -6.43 -2.15
N ASP A 368 27.59 -6.61 -2.43
CA ASP A 368 27.05 -7.87 -2.90
C ASP A 368 27.00 -7.90 -4.45
N SER A 369 27.96 -8.60 -5.03
CA SER A 369 28.02 -8.81 -6.49
C SER A 369 27.25 -10.05 -6.96
N GLN A 370 26.77 -10.88 -6.06
CA GLN A 370 26.10 -12.16 -6.39
C GLN A 370 24.58 -12.02 -6.42
N ASN A 371 23.98 -11.16 -5.58
CA ASN A 371 22.55 -11.05 -5.41
C ASN A 371 22.04 -9.71 -5.96
N GLN A 372 21.91 -9.62 -7.28
CA GLN A 372 21.50 -8.41 -8.00
C GLN A 372 20.20 -8.62 -8.80
N ALA A 373 19.27 -9.37 -8.26
CA ALA A 373 18.04 -9.79 -8.97
C ALA A 373 17.18 -8.61 -9.42
N LEU A 374 17.05 -7.54 -8.60
CA LEU A 374 16.34 -6.32 -9.00
C LEU A 374 16.97 -5.64 -10.23
N ALA A 375 18.30 -5.55 -10.27
CA ALA A 375 19.01 -4.95 -11.41
C ALA A 375 18.83 -5.78 -12.68
N ILE A 376 18.85 -7.12 -12.58
CA ILE A 376 18.56 -8.02 -13.69
C ILE A 376 17.13 -7.78 -14.20
N ALA A 377 16.13 -7.74 -13.31
CA ALA A 377 14.75 -7.50 -13.70
C ALA A 377 14.54 -6.15 -14.39
N LEU A 378 15.22 -5.09 -13.93
CA LEU A 378 15.19 -3.78 -14.59
C LEU A 378 15.84 -3.81 -15.98
N ALA A 379 16.98 -4.50 -16.16
CA ALA A 379 17.63 -4.64 -17.45
C ALA A 379 16.78 -5.44 -18.46
N LEU A 380 16.11 -6.51 -18.01
CA LEU A 380 15.17 -7.26 -18.83
C LEU A 380 13.94 -6.41 -19.20
N SER A 381 13.44 -5.61 -18.26
CA SER A 381 12.36 -4.66 -18.52
C SER A 381 12.73 -3.64 -19.58
N GLU A 382 13.94 -3.07 -19.49
CA GLU A 382 14.47 -2.15 -20.50
C GLU A 382 14.53 -2.79 -21.88
N THR A 383 15.00 -4.04 -21.95
CA THR A 383 15.15 -4.77 -23.22
C THR A 383 13.80 -4.98 -23.91
N VAL A 384 12.74 -5.34 -23.19
CA VAL A 384 11.41 -5.58 -23.76
C VAL A 384 10.67 -4.28 -24.02
N LEU A 385 10.70 -3.35 -23.08
CA LEU A 385 9.85 -2.16 -23.10
C LEU A 385 10.44 -1.00 -23.90
N GLY A 386 11.76 -0.81 -23.87
CA GLY A 386 12.42 0.32 -24.53
C GLY A 386 11.80 1.65 -24.11
N ASP A 387 11.33 2.43 -25.11
CA ASP A 387 10.61 3.69 -24.88
C ASP A 387 9.09 3.56 -24.82
N ASP A 388 8.56 2.36 -25.10
CA ASP A 388 7.10 2.13 -25.17
C ASP A 388 6.47 1.94 -23.79
N GLY A 389 7.26 1.64 -22.74
CA GLY A 389 6.77 1.40 -21.38
C GLY A 389 7.61 2.09 -20.33
N ALA A 390 7.32 1.80 -19.07
CA ALA A 390 8.09 2.31 -17.94
C ALA A 390 8.32 1.21 -16.89
N TYR A 391 9.41 1.32 -16.15
CA TYR A 391 9.80 0.35 -15.12
C TYR A 391 10.63 1.03 -14.03
N ARG A 392 10.55 0.49 -12.83
CA ARG A 392 11.31 0.97 -11.68
C ARG A 392 11.37 -0.07 -10.57
N VAL A 393 12.30 0.09 -9.63
CA VAL A 393 12.23 -0.60 -8.35
C VAL A 393 10.93 -0.22 -7.62
N HIS A 394 10.34 -1.15 -6.91
CA HIS A 394 9.08 -0.97 -6.19
C HIS A 394 9.29 -1.04 -4.67
N GLY A 395 8.67 -0.10 -3.93
CA GLY A 395 8.78 -0.01 -2.48
C GLY A 395 10.18 0.37 -1.99
N GLY A 396 10.60 -0.16 -0.86
CA GLY A 396 11.87 0.18 -0.23
C GLY A 396 13.13 -0.18 -1.01
N GLY A 397 13.04 -1.12 -1.93
CA GLY A 397 14.18 -1.59 -2.71
C GLY A 397 15.02 -2.65 -2.00
N PHE A 398 16.30 -2.76 -2.38
CA PHE A 398 17.32 -3.73 -1.96
C PHE A 398 16.98 -5.18 -2.24
N ALA A 399 15.71 -5.57 -2.19
CA ALA A 399 15.13 -6.87 -2.53
C ALA A 399 13.65 -6.73 -2.93
N GLY A 400 12.94 -7.81 -3.18
CA GLY A 400 11.49 -7.87 -3.40
C GLY A 400 11.08 -7.68 -4.83
N THR A 401 10.55 -6.53 -5.20
CA THR A 401 9.80 -6.37 -6.45
C THR A 401 10.25 -5.19 -7.30
N ILE A 402 10.01 -5.31 -8.61
CA ILE A 402 9.98 -4.18 -9.54
C ILE A 402 8.55 -3.93 -10.03
N GLN A 403 8.27 -2.71 -10.45
CA GLN A 403 7.02 -2.30 -11.08
C GLN A 403 7.27 -1.95 -12.55
N ALA A 404 6.37 -2.39 -13.43
CA ALA A 404 6.41 -2.04 -14.85
C ALA A 404 5.02 -1.69 -15.40
N TYR A 405 4.98 -0.68 -16.26
CA TYR A 405 3.84 -0.32 -17.11
C TYR A 405 4.12 -0.88 -18.51
N VAL A 406 3.46 -1.98 -18.83
CA VAL A 406 3.74 -2.80 -20.01
C VAL A 406 2.64 -2.58 -21.05
N PRO A 407 2.95 -2.17 -22.29
CA PRO A 407 1.95 -2.13 -23.35
C PRO A 407 1.24 -3.49 -23.47
N HIS A 408 -0.10 -3.50 -23.66
CA HIS A 408 -0.89 -4.74 -23.76
C HIS A 408 -0.31 -5.72 -24.79
N ALA A 409 0.22 -5.20 -25.91
CA ALA A 409 0.81 -6.03 -26.96
C ALA A 409 2.09 -6.77 -26.53
N LYS A 410 2.78 -6.29 -25.49
CA LYS A 410 4.04 -6.85 -24.97
C LYS A 410 3.86 -7.65 -23.67
N THR A 411 2.66 -7.67 -23.09
CA THR A 411 2.41 -8.28 -21.77
C THR A 411 2.80 -9.77 -21.71
N ALA A 412 2.40 -10.55 -22.70
CA ALA A 412 2.72 -11.97 -22.72
C ALA A 412 4.23 -12.25 -22.85
N GLU A 413 4.92 -11.49 -23.71
CA GLU A 413 6.39 -11.58 -23.87
C GLU A 413 7.11 -11.18 -22.58
N TYR A 414 6.69 -10.09 -21.96
CA TYR A 414 7.27 -9.58 -20.72
C TYR A 414 7.14 -10.61 -19.59
N ILE A 415 5.95 -11.15 -19.36
CA ILE A 415 5.71 -12.15 -18.33
C ILE A 415 6.54 -13.42 -18.60
N ALA A 416 6.54 -13.92 -19.84
CA ALA A 416 7.30 -15.11 -20.19
C ALA A 416 8.81 -14.95 -19.92
N LEU A 417 9.39 -13.77 -20.23
CA LEU A 417 10.79 -13.49 -19.96
C LEU A 417 11.08 -13.44 -18.45
N MET A 418 10.23 -12.76 -17.68
CA MET A 418 10.40 -12.67 -16.23
C MET A 418 10.25 -14.03 -15.56
N GLU A 419 9.26 -14.83 -15.96
CA GLU A 419 9.06 -16.18 -15.40
C GLU A 419 10.18 -17.16 -15.78
N ALA A 420 10.73 -17.03 -16.98
CA ALA A 420 11.92 -17.81 -17.37
C ALA A 420 13.14 -17.48 -16.51
N THR A 421 13.22 -16.27 -15.97
CA THR A 421 14.36 -15.81 -15.18
C THR A 421 14.15 -16.01 -13.67
N PHE A 422 12.97 -15.66 -13.13
CA PHE A 422 12.71 -15.64 -11.69
C PHE A 422 11.78 -16.74 -11.21
N GLY A 423 11.31 -17.59 -12.13
CA GLY A 423 10.41 -18.71 -11.84
C GLY A 423 8.95 -18.38 -12.10
N LYS A 424 8.17 -19.45 -12.24
CA LYS A 424 6.75 -19.39 -12.53
C LYS A 424 5.98 -18.54 -11.46
N ASP A 425 4.94 -17.86 -11.90
CA ASP A 425 4.05 -17.05 -11.07
C ASP A 425 4.81 -15.93 -10.31
N CYS A 426 5.91 -15.40 -10.86
CA CYS A 426 6.62 -14.25 -10.31
C CYS A 426 5.99 -12.90 -10.69
N CYS A 427 5.13 -12.87 -11.72
CA CYS A 427 4.49 -11.66 -12.20
C CYS A 427 3.03 -11.56 -11.74
N TYR A 428 2.67 -10.38 -11.22
CA TYR A 428 1.32 -10.04 -10.79
C TYR A 428 0.82 -8.89 -11.64
N LYS A 429 -0.21 -9.16 -12.45
CA LYS A 429 -0.92 -8.11 -13.18
C LYS A 429 -1.88 -7.45 -12.22
N LEU A 430 -1.68 -6.17 -11.95
CA LEU A 430 -2.44 -5.38 -11.00
C LEU A 430 -3.41 -4.44 -11.70
N ARG A 431 -4.55 -4.23 -11.08
CA ARG A 431 -5.52 -3.19 -11.43
C ARG A 431 -5.51 -2.11 -10.35
N ILE A 432 -5.65 -0.86 -10.75
CA ILE A 432 -5.89 0.24 -9.81
C ILE A 432 -7.34 0.12 -9.31
N ARG A 433 -7.51 0.11 -8.00
CA ARG A 433 -8.80 0.02 -7.34
C ARG A 433 -9.27 1.41 -6.91
N ASP A 434 -10.48 1.79 -7.33
CA ASP A 434 -11.01 3.15 -7.16
C ASP A 434 -11.37 3.51 -5.71
N CYS A 435 -11.45 2.54 -4.81
CA CYS A 435 -11.77 2.74 -3.40
C CYS A 435 -10.79 2.04 -2.47
N GLY A 436 -10.59 2.59 -1.29
CA GLY A 436 -9.84 1.99 -0.20
C GLY A 436 -10.62 0.92 0.56
N GLY A 437 -10.50 0.92 1.88
CA GLY A 437 -11.28 0.02 2.75
C GLY A 437 -12.78 0.28 2.67
N ILE A 438 -13.57 -0.79 2.46
CA ILE A 438 -15.04 -0.68 2.33
C ILE A 438 -15.77 -1.84 3.02
N CYS A 439 -17.03 -1.62 3.36
CA CYS A 439 -18.01 -2.67 3.59
C CYS A 439 -18.62 -3.07 2.24
N VAL A 440 -18.48 -4.35 1.88
CA VAL A 440 -19.05 -4.90 0.64
C VAL A 440 -20.54 -5.25 0.83
N ILE A 441 -20.91 -5.76 2.03
CA ILE A 441 -22.29 -6.03 2.46
C ILE A 441 -22.41 -5.66 3.93
#